data_309c32f5507b0692df1413ad20ff3504
#
_entry.id   309c32f5507b0692df1413ad20ff3504
#
_cell.length_a   1.000
_cell.length_b   1.000
_cell.length_c   1.000
_cell.angle_alpha   90.00
_cell.angle_beta   90.00
_cell.angle_gamma   90.00
#
_symmetry.space_group_name_H-M   'P 1'
#
loop_
_entity.id
_entity.type
_entity.pdbx_description
1 polymer ?
#
loop_
_entity_poly.entity_id
_entity_poly.type
_entity_poly.pdbx_seq_one_letter_code
_entity_poly.pdbx_strand_id
1 'polypeptide(L)'
;MTAAAPTTATSATVCRRVAAVRTADGAQLHATVDGSDDAPVTLVLAHGWTLAQAAWDDVADLLAPRIADGDLRLVRYDQRGHGRSTWGEADISIDRLGHDLGDVLDQLAPSGPVVLGGHSMGGMTIMCLAAARPGLFGDRVRGVALVSTSAGDLNPEPRNRAERIRQRLTPGALTLALAGARAIERVRRLLPPGHPRHQKLVRDLLYGADATDDMVLAGAQIMHATTVRAFTSFLPALGDHDKLQELAALARVPAEILVGDSDKLTPSWHSRRLADVLPDAALQVVARTGHMLTAERPRLVTDAIERLLGAATSGPAAA
;
A
#
# COMPACT_ATOMS: atom_id res chain seq x y z
N MET A 1 -54.84 -1.61 -14.14
CA MET A 1 -53.42 -1.52 -14.44
C MET A 1 -52.83 -0.51 -13.47
N THR A 2 -52.32 -0.99 -12.36
CA THR A 2 -51.73 -0.15 -11.30
C THR A 2 -50.23 -0.11 -11.55
N ALA A 3 -49.74 1.06 -11.91
CA ALA A 3 -48.28 1.29 -12.11
C ALA A 3 -47.58 1.27 -10.74
N ALA A 4 -46.63 0.35 -10.57
CA ALA A 4 -45.72 0.35 -9.43
C ALA A 4 -44.80 1.57 -9.49
N ALA A 5 -44.74 2.32 -8.40
CA ALA A 5 -43.82 3.45 -8.25
C ALA A 5 -42.36 2.92 -8.19
N PRO A 6 -41.39 3.65 -8.75
CA PRO A 6 -39.99 3.27 -8.66
C PRO A 6 -39.53 3.42 -7.19
N THR A 7 -39.04 2.33 -6.61
CA THR A 7 -38.36 2.33 -5.32
C THR A 7 -37.07 3.14 -5.46
N THR A 8 -37.05 4.34 -4.92
CA THR A 8 -35.83 5.13 -4.78
C THR A 8 -34.89 4.37 -3.80
N ALA A 9 -33.87 3.75 -4.32
CA ALA A 9 -32.77 3.23 -3.51
C ALA A 9 -32.16 4.42 -2.76
N THR A 10 -32.40 4.47 -1.46
CA THR A 10 -31.75 5.41 -0.54
C THR A 10 -30.26 5.06 -0.57
N SER A 11 -29.45 5.92 -1.15
CA SER A 11 -27.99 5.80 -1.05
C SER A 11 -27.63 5.85 0.43
N ALA A 12 -27.33 4.71 1.02
CA ALA A 12 -26.85 4.64 2.39
C ALA A 12 -25.56 5.44 2.48
N THR A 13 -25.56 6.49 3.28
CA THR A 13 -24.38 7.35 3.48
C THR A 13 -23.35 6.52 4.24
N VAL A 14 -22.20 6.22 3.61
CA VAL A 14 -21.08 5.56 4.26
C VAL A 14 -20.65 6.39 5.46
N CYS A 15 -20.70 5.82 6.67
CA CYS A 15 -20.22 6.48 7.87
C CYS A 15 -18.69 6.56 7.81
N ARG A 16 -18.18 7.77 7.49
CA ARG A 16 -16.74 8.05 7.44
C ARG A 16 -16.29 8.79 8.67
N ARG A 17 -15.26 8.29 9.35
CA ARG A 17 -14.59 9.00 10.44
C ARG A 17 -13.09 9.09 10.22
N VAL A 18 -12.51 10.18 10.71
CA VAL A 18 -11.06 10.36 10.76
C VAL A 18 -10.57 9.92 12.15
N ALA A 19 -9.47 9.19 12.17
CA ALA A 19 -8.83 8.70 13.38
C ALA A 19 -7.33 9.03 13.36
N ALA A 20 -6.73 9.06 14.54
CA ALA A 20 -5.29 9.18 14.73
C ALA A 20 -4.81 8.02 15.59
N VAL A 21 -3.91 7.20 15.03
CA VAL A 21 -3.25 6.11 15.74
C VAL A 21 -1.97 6.66 16.36
N ARG A 22 -1.76 6.43 17.64
CA ARG A 22 -0.55 6.83 18.35
C ARG A 22 0.41 5.67 18.46
N THR A 23 1.63 5.88 18.00
CA THR A 23 2.72 4.90 18.14
C THR A 23 3.51 5.14 19.44
N ALA A 24 4.20 4.11 19.91
CA ALA A 24 4.98 4.16 21.14
C ALA A 24 6.10 5.23 21.12
N ASP A 25 6.62 5.57 19.93
CA ASP A 25 7.67 6.58 19.73
C ASP A 25 7.12 7.99 19.42
N GLY A 26 5.82 8.22 19.66
CA GLY A 26 5.17 9.52 19.55
C GLY A 26 4.70 9.93 18.15
N ALA A 27 4.82 9.07 17.12
CA ALA A 27 4.17 9.37 15.85
C ALA A 27 2.65 9.33 15.98
N GLN A 28 1.98 10.14 15.15
CA GLN A 28 0.53 10.11 14.98
C GLN A 28 0.24 9.74 13.53
N LEU A 29 -0.36 8.57 13.32
CA LEU A 29 -0.74 8.10 12.00
C LEU A 29 -2.17 8.52 11.72
N HIS A 30 -2.36 9.28 10.65
CA HIS A 30 -3.66 9.71 10.20
C HIS A 30 -4.36 8.56 9.49
N ALA A 31 -5.59 8.26 9.88
CA ALA A 31 -6.39 7.19 9.29
C ALA A 31 -7.81 7.67 8.97
N THR A 32 -8.39 7.05 7.95
CA THR A 32 -9.80 7.14 7.60
C THR A 32 -10.43 5.77 7.82
N VAL A 33 -11.55 5.74 8.53
CA VAL A 33 -12.33 4.53 8.78
C VAL A 33 -13.71 4.73 8.17
N ASP A 34 -14.05 3.86 7.23
CA ASP A 34 -15.34 3.83 6.56
C ASP A 34 -16.10 2.56 7.02
N GLY A 35 -17.37 2.69 7.36
CA GLY A 35 -18.25 1.58 7.80
C GLY A 35 -18.43 1.45 9.31
N SER A 36 -19.17 0.42 9.71
CA SER A 36 -19.53 0.14 11.11
C SER A 36 -18.40 -0.56 11.86
N ASP A 37 -18.32 -0.30 13.18
CA ASP A 37 -17.43 -1.04 14.08
C ASP A 37 -17.90 -2.51 14.26
N ASP A 38 -19.18 -2.80 13.98
CA ASP A 38 -19.80 -4.14 14.06
C ASP A 38 -19.68 -4.94 12.75
N ALA A 39 -19.01 -4.43 11.72
CA ALA A 39 -18.84 -5.15 10.46
C ALA A 39 -18.10 -6.49 10.69
N PRO A 40 -18.53 -7.57 10.00
CA PRO A 40 -17.98 -8.91 10.21
C PRO A 40 -16.51 -9.07 9.85
N VAL A 41 -15.97 -8.15 9.05
CA VAL A 41 -14.54 -8.15 8.64
C VAL A 41 -14.04 -6.72 8.47
N THR A 42 -12.77 -6.50 8.83
CA THR A 42 -12.06 -5.24 8.59
C THR A 42 -11.01 -5.42 7.50
N LEU A 43 -11.02 -4.54 6.49
CA LEU A 43 -9.95 -4.40 5.52
C LEU A 43 -9.03 -3.24 5.93
N VAL A 44 -7.73 -3.49 6.04
CA VAL A 44 -6.72 -2.44 6.32
C VAL A 44 -5.79 -2.30 5.13
N LEU A 45 -5.67 -1.08 4.59
CA LEU A 45 -4.91 -0.79 3.38
C LEU A 45 -3.70 0.09 3.67
N ALA A 46 -2.51 -0.39 3.30
CA ALA A 46 -1.23 0.30 3.40
C ALA A 46 -0.73 0.73 2.01
N HIS A 47 -0.44 2.02 1.85
CA HIS A 47 0.00 2.61 0.58
C HIS A 47 1.52 2.47 0.33
N GLY A 48 1.98 2.80 -0.89
CA GLY A 48 3.38 2.78 -1.30
C GLY A 48 4.18 4.01 -0.86
N TRP A 49 5.51 3.93 -1.04
CA TRP A 49 6.43 5.05 -0.86
C TRP A 49 6.02 6.25 -1.73
N THR A 50 6.17 7.46 -1.19
CA THR A 50 5.76 8.73 -1.82
C THR A 50 4.27 8.90 -2.07
N LEU A 51 3.45 7.97 -1.62
CA LEU A 51 2.00 8.02 -1.74
C LEU A 51 1.33 8.43 -0.41
N ALA A 52 0.02 8.32 -0.37
CA ALA A 52 -0.84 8.51 0.78
C ALA A 52 -2.01 7.53 0.71
N GLN A 53 -2.86 7.48 1.73
CA GLN A 53 -4.05 6.63 1.73
C GLN A 53 -4.96 6.83 0.50
N ALA A 54 -4.93 8.03 -0.11
CA ALA A 54 -5.66 8.35 -1.33
C ALA A 54 -5.26 7.48 -2.55
N ALA A 55 -4.10 6.82 -2.53
CA ALA A 55 -3.73 5.85 -3.57
C ALA A 55 -4.66 4.63 -3.64
N TRP A 56 -5.54 4.47 -2.66
CA TRP A 56 -6.54 3.43 -2.57
C TRP A 56 -7.98 3.93 -2.83
N ASP A 57 -8.18 5.21 -3.24
CA ASP A 57 -9.52 5.79 -3.37
C ASP A 57 -10.37 5.05 -4.40
N ASP A 58 -9.82 4.72 -5.58
CA ASP A 58 -10.55 3.98 -6.62
C ASP A 58 -11.01 2.59 -6.15
N VAL A 59 -10.18 1.90 -5.35
CA VAL A 59 -10.53 0.60 -4.74
C VAL A 59 -11.59 0.78 -3.64
N ALA A 60 -11.46 1.83 -2.82
CA ALA A 60 -12.43 2.15 -1.78
C ALA A 60 -13.81 2.48 -2.34
N ASP A 61 -13.86 3.21 -3.45
CA ASP A 61 -15.12 3.55 -4.14
C ASP A 61 -15.82 2.29 -4.69
N LEU A 62 -15.05 1.32 -5.19
CA LEU A 62 -15.60 0.04 -5.65
C LEU A 62 -16.12 -0.82 -4.49
N LEU A 63 -15.55 -0.69 -3.28
CA LEU A 63 -16.00 -1.38 -2.06
C LEU A 63 -17.13 -0.64 -1.32
N ALA A 64 -17.48 0.59 -1.72
CA ALA A 64 -18.47 1.42 -1.05
C ALA A 64 -19.84 0.75 -0.87
N PRO A 65 -20.40 -0.03 -1.82
CA PRO A 65 -21.66 -0.74 -1.61
C PRO A 65 -21.57 -1.70 -0.41
N ARG A 66 -20.54 -2.50 -0.31
CA ARG A 66 -20.33 -3.45 0.78
C ARG A 66 -20.16 -2.77 2.14
N ILE A 67 -19.52 -1.60 2.16
CA ILE A 67 -19.39 -0.77 3.36
C ILE A 67 -20.75 -0.22 3.78
N ALA A 68 -21.56 0.23 2.81
CA ALA A 68 -22.91 0.77 3.05
C ALA A 68 -23.88 -0.31 3.57
N ASP A 69 -23.73 -1.56 3.12
CA ASP A 69 -24.52 -2.70 3.56
C ASP A 69 -24.12 -3.19 4.97
N GLY A 70 -23.02 -2.65 5.54
CA GLY A 70 -22.52 -3.03 6.87
C GLY A 70 -21.64 -4.29 6.87
N ASP A 71 -21.32 -4.85 5.71
CA ASP A 71 -20.58 -6.10 5.53
C ASP A 71 -19.06 -5.91 5.60
N LEU A 72 -18.59 -4.67 5.53
CA LEU A 72 -17.17 -4.33 5.50
C LEU A 72 -16.89 -3.06 6.30
N ARG A 73 -15.84 -3.11 7.11
CA ARG A 73 -15.18 -1.95 7.67
C ARG A 73 -13.85 -1.73 6.93
N LEU A 74 -13.64 -0.55 6.37
CA LEU A 74 -12.43 -0.19 5.65
C LEU A 74 -11.60 0.81 6.46
N VAL A 75 -10.34 0.45 6.73
CA VAL A 75 -9.34 1.31 7.35
C VAL A 75 -8.25 1.63 6.32
N ARG A 76 -8.06 2.90 6.02
CA ARG A 76 -6.95 3.40 5.21
C ARG A 76 -6.15 4.38 6.06
N TYR A 77 -4.84 4.30 6.03
CA TYR A 77 -4.01 5.19 6.83
C TYR A 77 -2.81 5.71 6.03
N ASP A 78 -2.36 6.89 6.39
CA ASP A 78 -1.10 7.44 5.90
C ASP A 78 0.04 6.82 6.71
N GLN A 79 0.98 6.16 6.06
CA GLN A 79 2.16 5.63 6.73
C GLN A 79 3.00 6.78 7.30
N ARG A 80 3.80 6.52 8.33
CA ARG A 80 4.67 7.48 9.01
C ARG A 80 5.41 8.38 8.00
N GLY A 81 5.38 9.70 8.23
CA GLY A 81 6.05 10.69 7.39
C GLY A 81 5.40 10.96 6.04
N HIS A 82 4.29 10.29 5.71
CA HIS A 82 3.50 10.50 4.49
C HIS A 82 2.14 11.12 4.81
N GLY A 83 1.52 11.72 3.80
CA GLY A 83 0.22 12.33 3.90
C GLY A 83 0.09 13.30 5.08
N ARG A 84 -0.80 12.99 6.02
CA ARG A 84 -1.05 13.76 7.25
C ARG A 84 -0.39 13.16 8.49
N SER A 85 0.32 12.05 8.35
CA SER A 85 1.01 11.38 9.45
C SER A 85 2.31 12.07 9.84
N THR A 86 2.64 12.04 11.13
CA THR A 86 3.88 12.60 11.67
C THR A 86 5.03 11.58 11.65
N TRP A 87 6.21 11.97 12.15
CA TRP A 87 7.42 11.14 12.03
C TRP A 87 7.70 10.26 13.26
N GLY A 88 7.38 10.71 14.46
CA GLY A 88 7.88 10.10 15.69
C GLY A 88 9.39 10.27 15.88
N GLU A 89 9.96 9.62 16.89
CA GLU A 89 11.36 9.72 17.30
C GLU A 89 12.22 8.54 16.85
N ALA A 90 11.61 7.40 16.48
CA ALA A 90 12.35 6.21 16.06
C ALA A 90 13.00 6.37 14.69
N ASP A 91 14.08 5.60 14.47
CA ASP A 91 14.77 5.51 13.19
C ASP A 91 13.82 4.98 12.09
N ILE A 92 14.04 5.45 10.87
CA ILE A 92 13.24 5.09 9.71
C ILE A 92 13.72 3.74 9.16
N SER A 93 12.81 2.77 9.19
CA SER A 93 13.01 1.46 8.56
C SER A 93 11.64 0.90 8.09
N ILE A 94 11.66 -0.11 7.23
CA ILE A 94 10.43 -0.81 6.85
C ILE A 94 9.92 -1.67 8.02
N ASP A 95 10.81 -2.19 8.86
CA ASP A 95 10.42 -2.88 10.10
C ASP A 95 9.61 -1.97 11.03
N ARG A 96 9.99 -0.69 11.14
CA ARG A 96 9.21 0.29 11.92
C ARG A 96 7.79 0.46 11.36
N LEU A 97 7.63 0.48 10.03
CA LEU A 97 6.30 0.52 9.42
C LEU A 97 5.48 -0.74 9.73
N GLY A 98 6.13 -1.90 9.85
CA GLY A 98 5.47 -3.14 10.32
C GLY A 98 4.94 -3.01 11.75
N HIS A 99 5.69 -2.40 12.67
CA HIS A 99 5.22 -2.09 14.02
C HIS A 99 4.07 -1.08 14.00
N ASP A 100 4.18 -0.03 13.20
CA ASP A 100 3.12 0.98 13.02
C ASP A 100 1.82 0.35 12.52
N LEU A 101 1.88 -0.59 11.57
CA LEU A 101 0.70 -1.35 11.13
C LEU A 101 0.14 -2.19 12.29
N GLY A 102 0.98 -2.74 13.15
CA GLY A 102 0.56 -3.40 14.40
C GLY A 102 -0.25 -2.45 15.30
N ASP A 103 0.23 -1.21 15.51
CA ASP A 103 -0.47 -0.19 16.28
C ASP A 103 -1.81 0.22 15.61
N VAL A 104 -1.87 0.27 14.27
CA VAL A 104 -3.11 0.48 13.52
C VAL A 104 -4.13 -0.63 13.81
N LEU A 105 -3.70 -1.90 13.76
CA LEU A 105 -4.56 -3.04 14.06
C LEU A 105 -5.07 -3.01 15.51
N ASP A 106 -4.19 -2.75 16.45
CA ASP A 106 -4.52 -2.76 17.88
C ASP A 106 -5.53 -1.65 18.25
N GLN A 107 -5.41 -0.47 17.62
CA GLN A 107 -6.26 0.69 17.95
C GLN A 107 -7.51 0.83 17.07
N LEU A 108 -7.44 0.43 15.80
CA LEU A 108 -8.55 0.62 14.86
C LEU A 108 -9.27 -0.66 14.47
N ALA A 109 -8.68 -1.83 14.70
CA ALA A 109 -9.29 -3.12 14.45
C ALA A 109 -8.93 -4.09 15.60
N PRO A 110 -9.33 -3.79 16.87
CA PRO A 110 -8.89 -4.54 18.05
C PRO A 110 -9.43 -5.97 18.11
N SER A 111 -10.50 -6.27 17.40
CA SER A 111 -11.17 -7.57 17.40
C SER A 111 -11.66 -7.96 16.00
N GLY A 112 -12.05 -9.20 15.83
CA GLY A 112 -12.59 -9.75 14.58
C GLY A 112 -11.54 -10.04 13.52
N PRO A 113 -11.97 -10.67 12.41
CA PRO A 113 -11.12 -11.00 11.28
C PRO A 113 -10.67 -9.74 10.51
N VAL A 114 -9.42 -9.78 10.05
CA VAL A 114 -8.79 -8.69 9.29
C VAL A 114 -8.25 -9.25 7.97
N VAL A 115 -8.44 -8.50 6.89
CA VAL A 115 -7.73 -8.67 5.63
C VAL A 115 -6.77 -7.48 5.47
N LEU A 116 -5.54 -7.74 5.06
CA LEU A 116 -4.54 -6.70 4.82
C LEU A 116 -4.31 -6.53 3.32
N GLY A 117 -4.30 -5.29 2.84
CA GLY A 117 -3.89 -4.96 1.48
C GLY A 117 -2.69 -4.01 1.50
N GLY A 118 -1.63 -4.34 0.77
CA GLY A 118 -0.43 -3.51 0.71
C GLY A 118 0.06 -3.27 -0.72
N HIS A 119 0.21 -2.00 -1.09
CA HIS A 119 0.80 -1.60 -2.35
C HIS A 119 2.26 -1.22 -2.15
N SER A 120 3.17 -1.81 -2.92
CA SER A 120 4.60 -1.47 -2.93
C SER A 120 5.20 -1.52 -1.50
N MET A 121 5.72 -0.44 -0.95
CA MET A 121 6.18 -0.33 0.44
C MET A 121 5.12 -0.80 1.45
N GLY A 122 3.81 -0.64 1.16
CA GLY A 122 2.73 -1.17 2.01
C GLY A 122 2.72 -2.71 2.08
N GLY A 123 3.05 -3.39 1.00
CA GLY A 123 3.26 -4.85 1.00
C GLY A 123 4.47 -5.25 1.84
N MET A 124 5.57 -4.51 1.75
CA MET A 124 6.76 -4.71 2.60
C MET A 124 6.41 -4.49 4.08
N THR A 125 5.58 -3.49 4.39
CA THR A 125 5.05 -3.22 5.73
C THR A 125 4.31 -4.44 6.30
N ILE A 126 3.47 -5.10 5.48
CA ILE A 126 2.76 -6.34 5.87
C ILE A 126 3.75 -7.47 6.15
N MET A 127 4.79 -7.62 5.33
CA MET A 127 5.83 -8.64 5.53
C MET A 127 6.59 -8.41 6.84
N CYS A 128 6.92 -7.15 7.16
CA CYS A 128 7.56 -6.80 8.43
C CYS A 128 6.63 -7.04 9.64
N LEU A 129 5.32 -6.77 9.51
CA LEU A 129 4.35 -7.14 10.55
C LEU A 129 4.30 -8.67 10.74
N ALA A 130 4.32 -9.44 9.64
CA ALA A 130 4.29 -10.90 9.70
C ALA A 130 5.52 -11.47 10.40
N ALA A 131 6.70 -10.90 10.17
CA ALA A 131 7.93 -11.25 10.86
C ALA A 131 7.89 -10.88 12.35
N ALA A 132 7.42 -9.68 12.69
CA ALA A 132 7.39 -9.16 14.05
C ALA A 132 6.28 -9.79 14.92
N ARG A 133 5.11 -10.08 14.33
CA ARG A 133 3.91 -10.59 15.03
C ARG A 133 3.29 -11.79 14.31
N PRO A 134 4.02 -12.90 14.11
CA PRO A 134 3.58 -14.06 13.33
C PRO A 134 2.29 -14.71 13.87
N GLY A 135 1.99 -14.58 15.16
CA GLY A 135 0.78 -15.11 15.79
C GLY A 135 -0.51 -14.45 15.32
N LEU A 136 -0.45 -13.25 14.73
CA LEU A 136 -1.64 -12.59 14.17
C LEU A 136 -2.17 -13.31 12.91
N PHE A 137 -1.27 -13.95 12.14
CA PHE A 137 -1.60 -14.58 10.86
C PHE A 137 -2.18 -15.98 11.07
N GLY A 138 -3.39 -16.20 10.56
CA GLY A 138 -4.20 -17.40 10.81
C GLY A 138 -5.14 -17.26 12.01
N ASP A 139 -4.86 -16.34 12.95
CA ASP A 139 -5.76 -15.98 14.04
C ASP A 139 -6.68 -14.81 13.62
N ARG A 140 -6.15 -13.60 13.64
CA ARG A 140 -6.90 -12.38 13.29
C ARG A 140 -6.73 -11.98 11.83
N VAL A 141 -5.50 -11.97 11.31
CA VAL A 141 -5.25 -11.74 9.88
C VAL A 141 -5.64 -13.00 9.14
N ARG A 142 -6.66 -12.90 8.28
CA ARG A 142 -7.29 -14.00 7.56
C ARG A 142 -7.03 -13.97 6.05
N GLY A 143 -6.31 -12.96 5.56
CA GLY A 143 -5.94 -12.87 4.15
C GLY A 143 -5.06 -11.67 3.88
N VAL A 144 -4.22 -11.75 2.83
CA VAL A 144 -3.31 -10.68 2.43
C VAL A 144 -3.32 -10.46 0.92
N ALA A 145 -3.42 -9.20 0.49
CA ALA A 145 -3.25 -8.77 -0.90
C ALA A 145 -1.91 -8.01 -1.02
N LEU A 146 -0.99 -8.55 -1.80
CA LEU A 146 0.35 -8.01 -2.04
C LEU A 146 0.40 -7.45 -3.47
N VAL A 147 0.32 -6.13 -3.61
CA VAL A 147 0.18 -5.45 -4.90
C VAL A 147 1.47 -4.72 -5.26
N SER A 148 2.10 -5.07 -6.40
CA SER A 148 3.31 -4.41 -6.93
C SER A 148 4.39 -4.25 -5.85
N THR A 149 4.78 -5.32 -5.17
CA THR A 149 5.68 -5.29 -4.00
C THR A 149 6.85 -6.29 -4.12
N SER A 150 7.73 -6.26 -3.14
CA SER A 150 8.93 -7.10 -3.08
C SER A 150 9.21 -7.54 -1.64
N ALA A 151 9.79 -8.74 -1.48
CA ALA A 151 10.32 -9.19 -0.20
C ALA A 151 11.80 -8.83 0.01
N GLY A 152 12.44 -8.17 -0.97
CA GLY A 152 13.85 -7.79 -0.90
C GLY A 152 14.49 -7.60 -2.27
N ASP A 153 15.82 -7.44 -2.29
CA ASP A 153 16.63 -7.27 -3.51
C ASP A 153 16.28 -6.06 -4.40
N LEU A 154 15.82 -4.96 -3.78
CA LEU A 154 15.58 -3.71 -4.52
C LEU A 154 16.86 -3.00 -4.96
N ASN A 155 18.01 -3.32 -4.34
CA ASN A 155 19.35 -2.90 -4.74
C ASN A 155 20.18 -4.10 -5.18
N PRO A 156 19.91 -4.69 -6.35
CA PRO A 156 20.66 -5.86 -6.80
C PRO A 156 22.15 -5.52 -6.96
N GLU A 157 23.02 -6.56 -6.82
CA GLU A 157 24.44 -6.43 -7.06
C GLU A 157 24.71 -5.69 -8.38
N PRO A 158 25.64 -4.72 -8.40
CA PRO A 158 25.91 -3.91 -9.59
C PRO A 158 26.47 -4.77 -10.71
N ARG A 159 25.76 -4.82 -11.82
CA ARG A 159 26.11 -5.63 -13.01
C ARG A 159 27.31 -5.09 -13.77
N ASN A 160 27.65 -3.79 -13.57
CA ASN A 160 28.73 -3.13 -14.28
C ASN A 160 29.39 -2.01 -13.42
N ARG A 161 30.52 -1.49 -13.94
CA ARG A 161 31.29 -0.44 -13.26
C ARG A 161 30.49 0.86 -13.04
N ALA A 162 29.61 1.21 -13.99
CA ALA A 162 28.81 2.43 -13.89
C ALA A 162 27.75 2.33 -12.80
N GLU A 163 27.08 1.17 -12.68
CA GLU A 163 26.14 0.90 -11.59
C GLU A 163 26.84 0.92 -10.23
N ARG A 164 28.04 0.33 -10.13
CA ARG A 164 28.84 0.35 -8.89
C ARG A 164 29.23 1.78 -8.49
N ILE A 165 29.63 2.62 -9.44
CA ILE A 165 29.93 4.02 -9.19
C ILE A 165 28.66 4.76 -8.74
N ARG A 166 27.52 4.54 -9.42
CA ARG A 166 26.24 5.14 -9.05
C ARG A 166 25.82 4.76 -7.64
N GLN A 167 25.87 3.48 -7.28
CA GLN A 167 25.53 3.00 -5.93
C GLN A 167 26.44 3.63 -4.85
N ARG A 168 27.74 3.81 -5.12
CA ARG A 168 28.66 4.45 -4.18
C ARG A 168 28.42 5.96 -4.00
N LEU A 169 27.92 6.64 -5.04
CA LEU A 169 27.64 8.08 -4.98
C LEU A 169 26.25 8.39 -4.40
N THR A 170 25.32 7.44 -4.45
CA THR A 170 23.94 7.63 -3.97
C THR A 170 23.87 8.05 -2.49
N PRO A 171 24.61 7.43 -1.54
CA PRO A 171 24.57 7.86 -0.13
C PRO A 171 25.01 9.30 0.08
N GLY A 172 26.06 9.75 -0.59
CA GLY A 172 26.54 11.14 -0.50
C GLY A 172 25.55 12.14 -1.11
N ALA A 173 24.97 11.82 -2.27
CA ALA A 173 23.94 12.63 -2.90
C ALA A 173 22.66 12.68 -2.04
N LEU A 174 22.30 11.57 -1.40
CA LEU A 174 21.16 11.49 -0.50
C LEU A 174 21.39 12.34 0.76
N THR A 175 22.56 12.27 1.38
CA THR A 175 22.94 13.12 2.53
C THR A 175 22.87 14.59 2.17
N LEU A 176 23.36 14.97 1.00
CA LEU A 176 23.30 16.36 0.52
C LEU A 176 21.85 16.80 0.24
N ALA A 177 21.02 15.91 -0.31
CA ALA A 177 19.59 16.15 -0.54
C ALA A 177 18.82 16.31 0.79
N LEU A 178 19.13 15.51 1.81
CA LEU A 178 18.58 15.66 3.15
C LEU A 178 18.96 16.99 3.78
N ALA A 179 20.24 17.37 3.71
CA ALA A 179 20.73 18.65 4.20
C ALA A 179 20.09 19.85 3.48
N GLY A 180 19.88 19.72 2.17
CA GLY A 180 19.23 20.74 1.34
C GLY A 180 17.71 20.60 1.22
N ALA A 181 17.06 19.68 1.93
CA ALA A 181 15.66 19.29 1.72
C ALA A 181 14.68 20.48 1.75
N ARG A 182 14.90 21.49 2.64
CA ARG A 182 14.05 22.69 2.70
C ARG A 182 14.15 23.56 1.44
N ALA A 183 15.34 23.68 0.87
CA ALA A 183 15.56 24.44 -0.36
C ALA A 183 14.99 23.71 -1.57
N ILE A 184 15.22 22.39 -1.66
CA ILE A 184 14.68 21.52 -2.72
C ILE A 184 13.14 21.54 -2.65
N GLU A 185 12.55 21.45 -1.45
CA GLU A 185 11.12 21.53 -1.24
C GLU A 185 10.54 22.86 -1.73
N ARG A 186 11.22 23.99 -1.47
CA ARG A 186 10.78 25.30 -1.95
C ARG A 186 10.78 25.37 -3.48
N VAL A 187 11.84 24.87 -4.13
CA VAL A 187 11.93 24.83 -5.60
C VAL A 187 10.88 23.88 -6.18
N ARG A 188 10.69 22.70 -5.59
CA ARG A 188 9.71 21.72 -6.03
C ARG A 188 8.28 22.28 -6.02
N ARG A 189 7.93 23.07 -5.00
CA ARG A 189 6.60 23.72 -4.90
C ARG A 189 6.33 24.76 -6.00
N LEU A 190 7.36 25.23 -6.70
CA LEU A 190 7.21 26.11 -7.84
C LEU A 190 6.84 25.37 -9.14
N LEU A 191 7.03 24.03 -9.17
CA LEU A 191 6.66 23.18 -10.30
C LEU A 191 5.35 22.46 -9.98
N PRO A 192 4.22 22.83 -10.58
CA PRO A 192 2.94 22.21 -10.31
C PRO A 192 2.96 20.72 -10.71
N PRO A 193 2.16 19.86 -10.07
CA PRO A 193 2.06 18.43 -10.43
C PRO A 193 1.60 18.21 -11.87
N GLY A 194 0.84 19.16 -12.43
CA GLY A 194 0.43 19.15 -13.83
C GLY A 194 1.49 19.57 -14.86
N HIS A 195 2.73 19.89 -14.42
CA HIS A 195 3.79 20.26 -15.37
C HIS A 195 4.14 19.07 -16.30
N PRO A 196 4.16 19.24 -17.65
CA PRO A 196 4.30 18.14 -18.61
C PRO A 196 5.53 17.26 -18.39
N ARG A 197 6.68 17.85 -17.99
CA ARG A 197 7.92 17.09 -17.71
C ARG A 197 7.75 16.20 -16.47
N HIS A 198 7.03 16.68 -15.44
CA HIS A 198 6.77 15.90 -14.24
C HIS A 198 5.83 14.74 -14.53
N GLN A 199 4.72 15.02 -15.23
CA GLN A 199 3.79 13.97 -15.66
C GLN A 199 4.47 12.92 -16.55
N LYS A 200 5.32 13.35 -17.51
CA LYS A 200 6.07 12.42 -18.35
C LYS A 200 6.97 11.51 -17.50
N LEU A 201 7.70 12.06 -16.53
CA LEU A 201 8.56 11.27 -15.64
C LEU A 201 7.73 10.26 -14.82
N VAL A 202 6.62 10.70 -14.23
CA VAL A 202 5.70 9.87 -13.44
C VAL A 202 5.13 8.76 -14.31
N ARG A 203 4.65 9.09 -15.53
CA ARG A 203 4.16 8.11 -16.51
C ARG A 203 5.22 7.08 -16.85
N ASP A 204 6.38 7.54 -17.27
CA ASP A 204 7.46 6.66 -17.75
C ASP A 204 7.98 5.71 -16.66
N LEU A 205 7.91 6.12 -15.39
CA LEU A 205 8.43 5.35 -14.27
C LEU A 205 7.41 4.41 -13.66
N LEU A 206 6.15 4.85 -13.53
CA LEU A 206 5.17 4.19 -12.67
C LEU A 206 4.01 3.54 -13.43
N TYR A 207 3.72 3.98 -14.65
CA TYR A 207 2.50 3.58 -15.33
C TYR A 207 2.77 2.69 -16.54
N GLY A 208 1.82 1.82 -16.83
CA GLY A 208 1.80 1.01 -18.06
C GLY A 208 1.24 1.75 -19.26
N ALA A 209 1.15 1.03 -20.37
CA ALA A 209 0.78 1.60 -21.66
C ALA A 209 -0.69 2.08 -21.73
N ASP A 210 -1.58 1.51 -20.90
CA ASP A 210 -3.01 1.79 -20.93
C ASP A 210 -3.42 2.90 -19.94
N ALA A 211 -2.48 3.47 -19.17
CA ALA A 211 -2.78 4.51 -18.21
C ALA A 211 -3.22 5.80 -18.90
N THR A 212 -4.32 6.38 -18.42
CA THR A 212 -4.85 7.66 -18.92
C THR A 212 -4.06 8.85 -18.35
N ASP A 213 -4.21 10.02 -18.96
CA ASP A 213 -3.58 11.25 -18.45
C ASP A 213 -4.14 11.64 -17.07
N ASP A 214 -5.41 11.38 -16.80
CA ASP A 214 -6.04 11.63 -15.50
C ASP A 214 -5.46 10.74 -14.39
N MET A 215 -5.23 9.46 -14.65
CA MET A 215 -4.55 8.55 -13.70
C MET A 215 -3.14 9.05 -13.37
N VAL A 216 -2.39 9.45 -14.38
CA VAL A 216 -1.03 9.97 -14.21
C VAL A 216 -1.04 11.29 -13.43
N LEU A 217 -1.99 12.19 -13.73
CA LEU A 217 -2.13 13.45 -13.01
C LEU A 217 -2.48 13.24 -11.55
N ALA A 218 -3.44 12.35 -11.25
CA ALA A 218 -3.82 12.01 -9.87
C ALA A 218 -2.62 11.44 -9.09
N GLY A 219 -1.89 10.49 -9.65
CA GLY A 219 -0.67 9.95 -9.03
C GLY A 219 0.41 11.01 -8.84
N ALA A 220 0.62 11.89 -9.83
CA ALA A 220 1.56 12.99 -9.74
C ALA A 220 1.18 14.00 -8.64
N GLN A 221 -0.12 14.24 -8.41
CA GLN A 221 -0.60 15.09 -7.32
C GLN A 221 -0.31 14.49 -5.95
N ILE A 222 -0.59 13.20 -5.75
CA ILE A 222 -0.30 12.48 -4.50
C ILE A 222 1.21 12.52 -4.21
N MET A 223 2.03 12.18 -5.20
CA MET A 223 3.49 12.21 -5.05
C MET A 223 4.02 13.63 -4.79
N HIS A 224 3.42 14.64 -5.44
CA HIS A 224 3.79 16.04 -5.22
C HIS A 224 3.46 16.51 -3.81
N ALA A 225 2.45 15.97 -3.15
CA ALA A 225 2.14 16.27 -1.75
C ALA A 225 3.17 15.69 -0.77
N THR A 226 3.89 14.64 -1.15
CA THR A 226 4.92 14.00 -0.31
C THR A 226 6.15 14.91 -0.16
N THR A 227 6.66 15.02 1.08
CA THR A 227 7.82 15.87 1.38
C THR A 227 9.13 15.28 0.84
N VAL A 228 10.10 16.14 0.52
CA VAL A 228 11.46 15.68 0.15
C VAL A 228 12.07 14.84 1.28
N ARG A 229 11.77 15.17 2.55
CA ARG A 229 12.21 14.36 3.70
C ARG A 229 11.69 12.93 3.59
N ALA A 230 10.40 12.72 3.31
CA ALA A 230 9.83 11.38 3.16
C ALA A 230 10.48 10.62 2.00
N PHE A 231 10.65 11.30 0.86
CA PHE A 231 11.34 10.72 -0.29
C PHE A 231 12.75 10.23 0.06
N THR A 232 13.57 11.07 0.69
CA THR A 232 14.97 10.77 0.93
C THR A 232 15.23 9.84 2.11
N SER A 233 14.39 9.91 3.18
CA SER A 233 14.57 9.09 4.38
C SER A 233 14.22 7.61 4.16
N PHE A 234 13.21 7.32 3.33
CA PHE A 234 12.79 5.94 3.07
C PHE A 234 13.62 5.25 1.97
N LEU A 235 14.33 5.97 1.11
CA LEU A 235 15.07 5.36 0.01
C LEU A 235 16.14 4.35 0.49
N PRO A 236 16.95 4.63 1.53
CA PRO A 236 17.85 3.63 2.10
C PRO A 236 17.09 2.45 2.71
N ALA A 237 16.04 2.72 3.51
CA ALA A 237 15.25 1.70 4.18
C ALA A 237 14.60 0.70 3.21
N LEU A 238 14.18 1.18 2.03
CA LEU A 238 13.69 0.31 0.95
C LEU A 238 14.79 -0.60 0.42
N GLY A 239 16.01 -0.06 0.28
CA GLY A 239 17.18 -0.83 -0.18
C GLY A 239 17.64 -1.89 0.82
N ASP A 240 17.46 -1.63 2.11
CA ASP A 240 17.85 -2.52 3.21
C ASP A 240 16.76 -3.59 3.51
N HIS A 241 15.56 -3.45 2.92
CA HIS A 241 14.47 -4.40 3.15
C HIS A 241 14.80 -5.77 2.54
N ASP A 242 14.81 -6.80 3.40
CA ASP A 242 14.91 -8.21 3.02
C ASP A 242 14.15 -9.07 4.04
N LYS A 243 13.02 -9.64 3.61
CA LYS A 243 12.13 -10.47 4.44
C LYS A 243 11.80 -11.82 3.79
N LEU A 244 12.45 -12.16 2.68
CA LEU A 244 12.08 -13.35 1.91
C LEU A 244 12.09 -14.63 2.77
N GLN A 245 13.03 -14.74 3.71
CA GLN A 245 13.17 -15.91 4.58
C GLN A 245 12.24 -15.88 5.81
N GLU A 246 11.53 -14.77 6.05
CA GLU A 246 10.71 -14.54 7.24
C GLU A 246 9.20 -14.63 6.94
N LEU A 247 8.81 -15.11 5.74
CA LEU A 247 7.41 -15.09 5.27
C LEU A 247 6.54 -16.28 5.72
N ALA A 248 7.04 -17.17 6.57
CA ALA A 248 6.31 -18.35 7.02
C ALA A 248 4.93 -18.05 7.64
N ALA A 249 4.77 -16.87 8.27
CA ALA A 249 3.48 -16.47 8.82
C ALA A 249 2.45 -16.16 7.71
N LEU A 250 2.89 -15.58 6.57
CA LEU A 250 2.02 -15.31 5.43
C LEU A 250 1.49 -16.59 4.77
N ALA A 251 2.25 -17.68 4.83
CA ALA A 251 1.83 -18.97 4.29
C ALA A 251 0.65 -19.62 5.07
N ARG A 252 0.26 -19.04 6.24
CA ARG A 252 -0.87 -19.54 7.04
C ARG A 252 -2.22 -18.98 6.60
N VAL A 253 -2.23 -18.03 5.68
CA VAL A 253 -3.44 -17.32 5.25
C VAL A 253 -3.51 -17.25 3.73
N PRO A 254 -4.70 -17.22 3.14
CA PRO A 254 -4.88 -16.94 1.71
C PRO A 254 -4.14 -15.66 1.31
N ALA A 255 -3.41 -15.71 0.19
CA ALA A 255 -2.66 -14.59 -0.33
C ALA A 255 -2.96 -14.36 -1.82
N GLU A 256 -3.16 -13.10 -2.20
CA GLU A 256 -3.26 -12.64 -3.58
C GLU A 256 -2.05 -11.78 -3.90
N ILE A 257 -1.30 -12.13 -4.92
CA ILE A 257 -0.11 -11.41 -5.38
C ILE A 257 -0.41 -10.84 -6.77
N LEU A 258 -0.37 -9.51 -6.90
CA LEU A 258 -0.70 -8.81 -8.14
C LEU A 258 0.45 -7.91 -8.56
N VAL A 259 0.82 -7.94 -9.85
CA VAL A 259 1.88 -7.10 -10.40
C VAL A 259 1.62 -6.78 -11.87
N GLY A 260 1.98 -5.58 -12.31
CA GLY A 260 2.00 -5.22 -13.73
C GLY A 260 3.20 -5.84 -14.45
N ASP A 261 3.01 -6.28 -15.71
CA ASP A 261 4.12 -6.79 -16.54
C ASP A 261 5.14 -5.71 -16.92
N SER A 262 4.71 -4.45 -16.87
CA SER A 262 5.51 -3.26 -17.18
C SER A 262 5.99 -2.51 -15.92
N ASP A 263 5.84 -3.09 -14.73
CA ASP A 263 6.33 -2.51 -13.47
C ASP A 263 7.86 -2.41 -13.47
N LYS A 264 8.37 -1.17 -13.35
CA LYS A 264 9.81 -0.86 -13.39
C LYS A 264 10.43 -0.74 -12.00
N LEU A 265 9.61 -0.57 -10.96
CA LEU A 265 10.10 -0.45 -9.58
C LEU A 265 10.20 -1.81 -8.89
N THR A 266 9.17 -2.62 -9.02
CA THR A 266 9.14 -4.00 -8.56
C THR A 266 8.75 -4.93 -9.72
N PRO A 267 9.66 -5.14 -10.69
CA PRO A 267 9.39 -6.01 -11.84
C PRO A 267 8.84 -7.38 -11.42
N SER A 268 8.06 -8.00 -12.29
CA SER A 268 7.27 -9.21 -11.99
C SER A 268 8.07 -10.38 -11.40
N TRP A 269 9.39 -10.40 -11.55
CA TRP A 269 10.22 -11.44 -10.93
C TRP A 269 10.23 -11.35 -9.39
N HIS A 270 10.01 -10.16 -8.77
CA HIS A 270 9.83 -10.02 -7.32
C HIS A 270 8.57 -10.76 -6.86
N SER A 271 7.46 -10.58 -7.58
CA SER A 271 6.20 -11.26 -7.28
C SER A 271 6.28 -12.77 -7.52
N ARG A 272 7.05 -13.22 -8.53
CA ARG A 272 7.32 -14.66 -8.73
C ARG A 272 8.10 -15.25 -7.57
N ARG A 273 9.13 -14.56 -7.06
CA ARG A 273 9.87 -14.99 -5.85
C ARG A 273 8.97 -15.06 -4.61
N LEU A 274 8.00 -14.16 -4.47
CA LEU A 274 7.00 -14.24 -3.41
C LEU A 274 6.12 -15.49 -3.58
N ALA A 275 5.65 -15.77 -4.80
CA ALA A 275 4.86 -16.97 -5.09
C ALA A 275 5.65 -18.26 -4.88
N ASP A 276 6.96 -18.27 -5.14
CA ASP A 276 7.82 -19.43 -4.90
C ASP A 276 7.89 -19.84 -3.42
N VAL A 277 7.79 -18.86 -2.49
CA VAL A 277 7.81 -19.10 -1.03
C VAL A 277 6.42 -19.10 -0.40
N LEU A 278 5.39 -18.73 -1.14
CA LEU A 278 3.98 -18.76 -0.76
C LEU A 278 3.20 -19.58 -1.79
N PRO A 279 3.35 -20.92 -1.83
CA PRO A 279 2.89 -21.76 -2.93
C PRO A 279 1.36 -21.75 -3.09
N ASP A 280 0.62 -21.46 -2.04
CA ASP A 280 -0.87 -21.36 -2.07
C ASP A 280 -1.36 -19.96 -2.45
N ALA A 281 -0.45 -19.00 -2.70
CA ALA A 281 -0.82 -17.67 -3.12
C ALA A 281 -1.23 -17.63 -4.61
N ALA A 282 -2.32 -16.91 -4.90
CA ALA A 282 -2.72 -16.65 -6.28
C ALA A 282 -1.87 -15.51 -6.87
N LEU A 283 -1.03 -15.82 -7.86
CA LEU A 283 -0.23 -14.81 -8.57
C LEU A 283 -0.92 -14.37 -9.87
N GLN A 284 -1.10 -13.06 -10.02
CA GLN A 284 -1.55 -12.44 -11.27
C GLN A 284 -0.50 -11.45 -11.81
N VAL A 285 -0.02 -11.70 -13.03
CA VAL A 285 0.81 -10.75 -13.80
C VAL A 285 -0.09 -10.09 -14.84
N VAL A 286 -0.31 -8.78 -14.67
CA VAL A 286 -1.31 -8.01 -15.43
C VAL A 286 -0.67 -7.33 -16.62
N ALA A 287 -1.14 -7.66 -17.83
CA ALA A 287 -0.59 -7.12 -19.06
C ALA A 287 -0.75 -5.61 -19.20
N ARG A 288 0.23 -4.94 -19.81
CA ARG A 288 0.25 -3.52 -20.15
C ARG A 288 0.04 -2.58 -18.95
N THR A 289 0.37 -3.04 -17.75
CA THR A 289 0.14 -2.35 -16.47
C THR A 289 1.48 -2.09 -15.78
N GLY A 290 1.63 -0.92 -15.21
CA GLY A 290 2.84 -0.50 -14.48
C GLY A 290 2.77 -0.79 -12.99
N HIS A 291 3.45 0.07 -12.22
CA HIS A 291 3.55 -0.03 -10.77
C HIS A 291 2.26 0.40 -10.04
N MET A 292 1.48 1.32 -10.63
CA MET A 292 0.29 1.92 -10.00
C MET A 292 -0.97 1.07 -10.25
N LEU A 293 -0.88 -0.23 -9.97
CA LEU A 293 -1.94 -1.20 -10.24
C LEU A 293 -3.28 -0.82 -9.57
N THR A 294 -3.23 -0.21 -8.39
CA THR A 294 -4.40 0.27 -7.65
C THR A 294 -5.20 1.34 -8.42
N ALA A 295 -4.52 2.13 -9.26
CA ALA A 295 -5.14 3.14 -10.10
C ALA A 295 -5.38 2.63 -11.54
N GLU A 296 -4.45 1.83 -12.09
CA GLU A 296 -4.56 1.34 -13.47
C GLU A 296 -5.61 0.24 -13.65
N ARG A 297 -5.78 -0.60 -12.61
CA ARG A 297 -6.67 -1.78 -12.63
C ARG A 297 -7.42 -1.93 -11.28
N PRO A 298 -8.13 -0.89 -10.81
CA PRO A 298 -8.75 -0.92 -9.48
C PRO A 298 -9.76 -2.07 -9.33
N ARG A 299 -10.53 -2.40 -10.38
CA ARG A 299 -11.48 -3.53 -10.35
C ARG A 299 -10.77 -4.87 -10.10
N LEU A 300 -9.65 -5.12 -10.78
CA LEU A 300 -8.89 -6.36 -10.61
C LEU A 300 -8.31 -6.49 -9.19
N VAL A 301 -7.82 -5.38 -8.64
CA VAL A 301 -7.34 -5.33 -7.24
C VAL A 301 -8.51 -5.53 -6.27
N THR A 302 -9.66 -4.90 -6.53
CA THR A 302 -10.88 -5.09 -5.71
C THR A 302 -11.36 -6.53 -5.76
N ASP A 303 -11.42 -7.16 -6.93
CA ASP A 303 -11.84 -8.57 -7.08
C ASP A 303 -10.93 -9.52 -6.28
N ALA A 304 -9.62 -9.28 -6.25
CA ALA A 304 -8.68 -10.05 -5.43
C ALA A 304 -8.95 -9.85 -3.94
N ILE A 305 -9.17 -8.61 -3.50
CA ILE A 305 -9.53 -8.29 -2.12
C ILE A 305 -10.87 -8.94 -1.74
N GLU A 306 -11.87 -8.92 -2.63
CA GLU A 306 -13.18 -9.54 -2.40
C GLU A 306 -13.08 -11.05 -2.18
N ARG A 307 -12.22 -11.76 -2.91
CA ARG A 307 -11.96 -13.20 -2.66
C ARG A 307 -11.43 -13.42 -1.24
N LEU A 308 -10.49 -12.59 -0.80
CA LEU A 308 -9.93 -12.68 0.56
C LEU A 308 -10.96 -12.36 1.64
N LEU A 309 -11.79 -11.32 1.42
CA LEU A 309 -12.88 -10.96 2.34
C LEU A 309 -13.91 -12.08 2.45
N GLY A 310 -14.29 -12.71 1.33
CA GLY A 310 -15.17 -13.87 1.32
C GLY A 310 -14.60 -15.05 2.11
N ALA A 311 -13.33 -15.37 1.92
CA ALA A 311 -12.65 -16.41 2.67
C ALA A 311 -12.56 -16.09 4.17
N ALA A 312 -12.31 -14.83 4.53
CA ALA A 312 -12.17 -14.39 5.92
C ALA A 312 -13.49 -14.49 6.72
N THR A 313 -14.63 -14.34 6.06
CA THR A 313 -15.98 -14.40 6.69
C THR A 313 -16.58 -15.81 6.70
N SER A 314 -16.09 -16.74 5.87
CA SER A 314 -16.63 -18.10 5.76
C SER A 314 -16.27 -19.03 6.94
N GLY A 315 -15.45 -18.57 7.91
CA GLY A 315 -14.95 -19.39 9.03
C GLY A 315 -13.86 -20.38 8.59
N PRO A 316 -13.10 -20.99 9.50
CA PRO A 316 -12.25 -22.12 9.13
C PRO A 316 -13.16 -23.23 8.62
N ALA A 317 -12.90 -23.75 7.43
CA ALA A 317 -13.49 -25.01 7.01
C ALA A 317 -13.22 -26.01 8.14
N ALA A 318 -14.30 -26.59 8.73
CA ALA A 318 -14.17 -27.59 9.76
C ALA A 318 -13.30 -28.72 9.20
N ALA A 319 -12.09 -28.85 9.75
CA ALA A 319 -11.16 -29.92 9.42
C ALA A 319 -11.60 -31.21 10.11
#